data_a56a57938b668032ef29f7b3ce61cd65
#
_entry.id   a56a57938b668032ef29f7b3ce61cd65
#
_cell.length_a   1.000
_cell.length_b   1.000
_cell.length_c   1.000
_cell.angle_alpha   90.00
_cell.angle_beta   90.00
_cell.angle_gamma   90.00
#
_symmetry.space_group_name_H-M   'P 1'
#
loop_
_entity.id
_entity.type
_entity.pdbx_description
1 polymer ?
#
loop_
_entity_poly.entity_id
_entity_poly.type
_entity_poly.pdbx_seq_one_letter_code
_entity_poly.pdbx_strand_id
1 'polypeptide(L)'
;NPAAGGQIWRDGPRASLPPRAHQMRQRLAGQANVEHFPATRVVACGPGRRLLLEDPQRGWQVGYRRLVLCTGARELLLPFPGWTLPGVTGAGGLQALAKGGLPLAGQ
;
A
#
# COMPACT_ATOMS: atom_id res chain seq x y z
N ASN A 1 2.16 2.60 4.98
CA ASN A 1 3.08 3.18 4.00
C ASN A 1 3.02 4.71 4.14
N PRO A 2 4.13 5.41 4.35
CA PRO A 2 4.13 6.86 4.55
C PRO A 2 3.76 7.64 3.28
N ALA A 3 3.88 7.03 2.11
CA ALA A 3 3.57 7.66 0.84
C ALA A 3 2.38 7.01 0.12
N ALA A 4 1.58 7.83 -0.57
CA ALA A 4 0.49 7.36 -1.40
C ALA A 4 1.00 6.53 -2.60
N GLY A 5 0.21 5.51 -3.01
CA GLY A 5 0.52 4.64 -4.15
C GLY A 5 0.77 3.18 -3.80
N GLY A 6 0.90 2.86 -2.53
CA GLY A 6 1.01 1.49 -2.02
C GLY A 6 2.14 0.69 -2.69
N GLN A 7 1.90 -0.57 -2.96
CA GLN A 7 2.88 -1.48 -3.58
C GLN A 7 3.14 -1.18 -5.07
N ILE A 8 2.19 -0.55 -5.77
CA ILE A 8 2.34 -0.22 -7.19
C ILE A 8 3.42 0.85 -7.36
N TRP A 9 3.43 1.86 -6.48
CA TRP A 9 4.41 2.95 -6.49
C TRP A 9 5.33 2.89 -5.27
N ARG A 10 5.81 1.70 -4.96
CA ARG A 10 6.76 1.48 -3.87
C ARG A 10 8.14 1.96 -4.32
N ASP A 11 8.75 2.82 -3.51
CA ASP A 11 10.15 3.21 -3.65
C ASP A 11 11.05 2.13 -3.06
N GLY A 12 12.19 1.95 -3.64
CA GLY A 12 13.26 1.10 -3.10
C GLY A 12 14.61 1.75 -3.31
N PRO A 13 15.65 1.29 -2.62
CA PRO A 13 17.00 1.87 -2.73
C PRO A 13 17.57 1.82 -4.15
N ARG A 14 17.04 0.95 -5.01
CA ARG A 14 17.48 0.72 -6.40
C ARG A 14 16.36 0.90 -7.43
N ALA A 15 15.18 1.35 -7.00
CA ALA A 15 14.04 1.55 -7.87
C ALA A 15 13.62 3.02 -7.86
N SER A 16 13.66 3.67 -9.01
CA SER A 16 13.10 5.01 -9.17
C SER A 16 11.59 4.91 -9.44
N LEU A 17 10.83 5.84 -8.86
CA LEU A 17 9.42 5.99 -9.19
C LEU A 17 9.24 6.43 -10.64
N PRO A 18 8.24 5.87 -11.35
CA PRO A 18 7.90 6.37 -12.67
C PRO A 18 7.45 7.85 -12.59
N PRO A 19 7.74 8.67 -13.63
CA PRO A 19 7.38 10.09 -13.65
C PRO A 19 5.90 10.36 -13.33
N ARG A 20 5.02 9.47 -13.79
CA ARG A 20 3.58 9.53 -13.50
C ARG A 20 3.27 9.45 -12.00
N ALA A 21 4.01 8.65 -11.24
CA ALA A 21 3.82 8.53 -9.79
C ALA A 21 4.17 9.84 -9.07
N HIS A 22 5.28 10.48 -9.48
CA HIS A 22 5.66 11.80 -8.96
C HIS A 22 4.60 12.85 -9.26
N GLN A 23 4.14 12.94 -10.50
CA GLN A 23 3.11 13.88 -10.92
C GLN A 23 1.81 13.69 -10.10
N MET A 24 1.38 12.45 -9.91
CA MET A 24 0.15 12.16 -9.16
C MET A 24 0.31 12.50 -7.69
N ARG A 25 1.46 12.23 -7.07
CA ARG A 25 1.74 12.62 -5.67
C ARG A 25 1.76 14.15 -5.52
N GLN A 26 2.40 14.86 -6.44
CA GLN A 26 2.41 16.32 -6.45
C GLN A 26 1.01 16.92 -6.62
N ARG A 27 0.22 16.38 -7.56
CA ARG A 27 -1.17 16.80 -7.75
C ARG A 27 -2.00 16.57 -6.49
N LEU A 28 -1.84 15.43 -5.82
CA LEU A 28 -2.53 15.12 -4.57
C LEU A 28 -2.14 16.10 -3.45
N ALA A 29 -0.86 16.36 -3.29
CA ALA A 29 -0.34 17.27 -2.29
C ALA A 29 -0.74 18.74 -2.51
N GLY A 30 -0.96 19.13 -3.78
CA GLY A 30 -1.38 20.48 -4.14
C GLY A 30 -2.88 20.75 -4.05
N GLN A 31 -3.70 19.75 -3.66
CA GLN A 31 -5.15 19.92 -3.56
C GLN A 31 -5.56 20.34 -2.15
N ALA A 32 -6.07 21.55 -2.00
CA ALA A 32 -6.51 22.10 -0.71
C ALA A 32 -7.71 21.34 -0.09
N ASN A 33 -8.47 20.61 -0.90
CA ASN A 33 -9.63 19.82 -0.48
C ASN A 33 -9.30 18.34 -0.19
N VAL A 34 -8.02 17.97 -0.18
CA VAL A 34 -7.56 16.61 0.10
C VAL A 34 -6.77 16.59 1.40
N GLU A 35 -7.21 15.77 2.33
CA GLU A 35 -6.49 15.50 3.57
C GLU A 35 -5.92 14.07 3.51
N HIS A 36 -4.62 13.94 3.74
CA HIS A 36 -3.92 12.67 3.72
C HIS A 36 -3.45 12.31 5.13
N PHE A 37 -3.86 11.15 5.60
CA PHE A 37 -3.47 10.61 6.91
C PHE A 37 -2.45 9.48 6.72
N PRO A 38 -1.14 9.78 6.70
CA PRO A 38 -0.10 8.74 6.61
C PRO A 38 -0.03 7.94 7.92
N ALA A 39 0.47 6.70 7.83
CA ALA A 39 0.63 5.78 8.96
C ALA A 39 -0.67 5.52 9.76
N THR A 40 -1.82 5.78 9.15
CA THR A 40 -3.14 5.62 9.75
C THR A 40 -3.78 4.33 9.25
N ARG A 41 -4.46 3.63 10.13
CA ARG A 41 -5.26 2.46 9.79
C ARG A 41 -6.72 2.64 10.18
N VAL A 42 -7.60 2.02 9.42
CA VAL A 42 -9.01 1.88 9.78
C VAL A 42 -9.13 0.67 10.70
N VAL A 43 -9.58 0.87 11.93
CA VAL A 43 -9.73 -0.20 12.94
C VAL A 43 -11.15 -0.74 13.02
N ALA A 44 -12.14 0.11 12.74
CA ALA A 44 -13.54 -0.31 12.76
C ALA A 44 -14.43 0.58 11.88
N CYS A 45 -15.57 0.04 11.52
CA CYS A 45 -16.68 0.80 10.95
C CYS A 45 -17.75 0.99 12.03
N GLY A 46 -18.15 2.22 12.27
CA GLY A 46 -19.19 2.58 13.21
C GLY A 46 -20.54 2.85 12.56
N PRO A 47 -21.60 2.98 13.33
CA PRO A 47 -22.91 3.38 12.83
C PRO A 47 -22.88 4.81 12.25
N GLY A 48 -23.82 5.14 11.38
CA GLY A 48 -23.94 6.49 10.83
C GLY A 48 -22.82 6.88 9.86
N ARG A 49 -22.30 5.91 9.09
CA ARG A 49 -21.24 6.15 8.11
C ARG A 49 -19.99 6.76 8.73
N ARG A 50 -19.49 6.13 9.78
CA ARG A 50 -18.25 6.53 10.47
C ARG A 50 -17.20 5.45 10.38
N LEU A 51 -15.94 5.88 10.29
CA LEU A 51 -14.76 5.03 10.42
C LEU A 51 -14.02 5.42 11.69
N LEU A 52 -13.59 4.43 12.46
CA LEU A 52 -12.61 4.61 13.52
C LEU A 52 -11.22 4.46 12.92
N LEU A 53 -10.44 5.50 13.05
CA LEU A 53 -9.07 5.60 12.58
C LEU A 53 -8.12 5.60 13.78
N GLU A 54 -6.92 5.09 13.57
CA GLU A 54 -5.86 5.06 14.57
C GLU A 54 -4.51 5.32 13.91
N ASP A 55 -3.71 6.15 14.53
CA ASP A 55 -2.27 6.31 14.30
C ASP A 55 -1.49 6.00 15.60
N PRO A 56 -0.15 6.06 15.63
CA PRO A 56 0.63 5.76 16.83
C PRO A 56 0.37 6.68 18.03
N GLN A 57 -0.27 7.83 17.84
CA GLN A 57 -0.49 8.84 18.87
C GLN A 57 -1.94 8.91 19.35
N ARG A 58 -2.89 8.60 18.47
CA ARG A 58 -4.31 8.80 18.77
C ARG A 58 -5.25 7.90 17.98
N GLY A 59 -6.48 7.78 18.47
CA GLY A 59 -7.62 7.28 17.72
C GLY A 59 -8.66 8.39 17.53
N TRP A 60 -9.33 8.41 16.37
CA TRP A 60 -10.39 9.38 16.08
C TRP A 60 -11.42 8.79 15.11
N GLN A 61 -12.54 9.48 14.97
CA GLN A 61 -13.59 9.09 14.03
C GLN A 61 -13.69 10.06 12.87
N VAL A 62 -13.93 9.51 11.68
CA VAL A 62 -14.22 10.28 10.47
C VAL A 62 -15.57 9.87 9.92
N GLY A 63 -16.44 10.84 9.72
CA GLY A 63 -17.70 10.66 9.01
C GLY A 63 -17.52 10.79 7.51
N TYR A 64 -18.27 10.01 6.72
CA TYR A 64 -18.19 10.07 5.26
C TYR A 64 -19.58 10.05 4.60
N ARG A 65 -19.70 10.67 3.46
CA ARG A 65 -20.88 10.57 2.60
C ARG A 65 -20.73 9.47 1.56
N ARG A 66 -19.54 9.29 1.04
CA ARG A 66 -19.15 8.21 0.12
C ARG A 66 -17.84 7.63 0.58
N LEU A 67 -17.67 6.32 0.45
CA LEU A 67 -16.46 5.59 0.79
C LEU A 67 -15.97 4.85 -0.45
N VAL A 68 -14.70 5.01 -0.77
CA VAL A 68 -14.03 4.24 -1.81
C VAL A 68 -12.92 3.43 -1.14
N LEU A 69 -12.98 2.11 -1.31
CA LEU A 69 -11.99 1.19 -0.74
C LEU A 69 -10.93 0.86 -1.78
N CYS A 70 -9.70 1.27 -1.54
CA CYS A 70 -8.54 0.99 -2.37
C CYS A 70 -7.44 0.31 -1.54
N THR A 71 -7.81 -0.71 -0.80
CA THR A 71 -6.94 -1.41 0.17
C THR A 71 -5.86 -2.26 -0.47
N GLY A 72 -5.91 -2.42 -1.80
CA GLY A 72 -5.02 -3.32 -2.52
C GLY A 72 -5.44 -4.79 -2.35
N ALA A 73 -4.52 -5.67 -2.68
CA ALA A 73 -4.69 -7.10 -2.55
C ALA A 73 -3.60 -7.70 -1.67
N ARG A 74 -3.94 -8.78 -1.00
CA ARG A 74 -3.00 -9.63 -0.29
C ARG A 74 -2.90 -10.95 -1.03
N GLU A 75 -1.69 -11.43 -1.20
CA GLU A 75 -1.47 -12.72 -1.84
C GLU A 75 -2.01 -13.85 -0.94
N LEU A 76 -2.83 -14.71 -1.49
CA LEU A 76 -3.25 -15.93 -0.83
C LEU A 76 -2.23 -17.01 -1.14
N LEU A 77 -1.40 -17.33 -0.15
CA LEU A 77 -0.44 -18.42 -0.26
C LEU A 77 -1.14 -19.74 0.10
N LEU A 78 -1.40 -20.54 -0.91
CA LEU A 78 -1.93 -21.90 -0.72
C LEU A 78 -0.74 -22.86 -0.54
N PRO A 79 -0.74 -23.70 0.51
CA PRO A 79 0.31 -24.66 0.72
C PRO A 79 0.29 -25.76 -0.37
N PHE A 80 1.47 -26.02 -0.93
CA PHE A 80 1.72 -27.13 -1.87
C PHE A 80 3.07 -27.76 -1.52
N PRO A 81 3.36 -29.01 -1.88
CA PRO A 81 4.66 -29.62 -1.60
C PRO A 81 5.81 -28.76 -2.14
N GLY A 82 6.71 -28.35 -1.24
CA GLY A 82 7.85 -27.50 -1.59
C GLY A 82 7.62 -25.99 -1.47
N TRP A 83 6.45 -25.51 -1.06
CA TRP A 83 6.17 -24.07 -0.96
C TRP A 83 7.07 -23.29 0.02
N THR A 84 7.75 -23.99 0.93
CA THR A 84 8.71 -23.42 1.89
C THR A 84 10.17 -23.51 1.45
N LEU A 85 10.44 -24.06 0.26
CA LEU A 85 11.82 -24.16 -0.22
C LEU A 85 12.42 -22.79 -0.56
N PRO A 86 13.72 -22.61 -0.38
CA PRO A 86 14.40 -21.39 -0.84
C PRO A 86 14.13 -21.13 -2.33
N GLY A 87 13.87 -19.88 -2.67
CA GLY A 87 13.55 -19.47 -4.05
C GLY A 87 12.08 -19.61 -4.42
N VAL A 88 11.25 -20.29 -3.63
CA VAL A 88 9.80 -20.35 -3.85
C VAL A 88 9.16 -19.10 -3.23
N THR A 89 8.48 -18.32 -4.04
CA THR A 89 7.78 -17.12 -3.61
C THR A 89 6.50 -16.92 -4.43
N GLY A 90 5.55 -16.20 -3.87
CA GLY A 90 4.38 -15.80 -4.62
C GLY A 90 4.70 -14.71 -5.65
N ALA A 91 3.86 -14.58 -6.68
CA ALA A 91 4.05 -13.63 -7.77
C ALA A 91 4.14 -12.17 -7.28
N GLY A 92 3.31 -11.79 -6.30
CA GLY A 92 3.34 -10.45 -5.71
C GLY A 92 4.60 -10.20 -4.89
N GLY A 93 5.07 -11.21 -4.16
CA GLY A 93 6.34 -11.17 -3.43
C GLY A 93 7.52 -10.98 -4.40
N LEU A 94 7.57 -11.77 -5.47
CA LEU A 94 8.60 -11.65 -6.50
C LEU A 94 8.57 -10.26 -7.19
N GLN A 95 7.39 -9.77 -7.52
CA GLN A 95 7.24 -8.43 -8.09
C GLN A 95 7.76 -7.33 -7.14
N ALA A 96 7.50 -7.46 -5.83
CA ALA A 96 7.98 -6.50 -4.84
C ALA A 96 9.51 -6.54 -4.71
N LEU A 97 10.11 -7.74 -4.74
CA LEU A 97 11.57 -7.94 -4.72
C LEU A 97 12.22 -7.38 -5.99
N ALA A 98 11.65 -7.65 -7.17
CA ALA A 98 12.14 -7.11 -8.43
C ALA A 98 12.11 -5.58 -8.47
N LYS A 99 11.00 -4.97 -8.01
CA LYS A 99 10.90 -3.51 -7.84
C LYS A 99 11.90 -2.96 -6.82
N GLY A 100 12.26 -3.75 -5.80
CA GLY A 100 13.32 -3.42 -4.86
C GLY A 100 14.73 -3.55 -5.40
N GLY A 101 14.89 -4.02 -6.66
CA GLY A 101 16.18 -4.16 -7.34
C GLY A 101 16.83 -5.53 -7.18
N LEU A 102 16.05 -6.58 -6.79
CA LEU A 102 16.55 -7.94 -6.85
C LEU A 102 16.84 -8.33 -8.30
N PRO A 103 18.07 -8.75 -8.64
CA PRO A 103 18.35 -9.27 -9.98
C PRO A 103 17.61 -10.60 -10.18
N LEU A 104 16.82 -10.70 -11.25
CA LEU A 104 16.08 -11.92 -11.60
C LEU A 104 16.76 -12.76 -12.68
N ALA A 105 17.79 -12.21 -13.33
CA ALA A 105 18.54 -12.92 -14.35
C ALA A 105 19.33 -14.08 -13.72
N GLY A 106 19.14 -15.29 -14.25
CA GLY A 106 19.84 -16.50 -13.78
C GLY A 106 19.22 -17.18 -12.55
N GLN A 107 17.99 -16.78 -12.18
CA GLN A 107 17.24 -17.43 -11.09
C GLN A 107 16.33 -18.55 -11.65
#